data_4cd66e023fa161c6bac1c662512c28c6
#
_entry.id   4cd66e023fa161c6bac1c662512c28c6
#
_cell.length_a   1.000
_cell.length_b   1.000
_cell.length_c   1.000
_cell.angle_alpha   90.00
_cell.angle_beta   90.00
_cell.angle_gamma   90.00
#
_symmetry.space_group_name_H-M   'P 1'
#
loop_
_entity.id
_entity.type
_entity.pdbx_description
1 polymer ?
#
loop_
_entity_poly.entity_id
_entity_poly.type
_entity_poly.pdbx_seq_one_letter_code
_entity_poly.pdbx_strand_id
1 'polypeptide(L)'
;QMLISKDIYSKILNGKINEIDDAEGLLLEFINEMRDKRLIPSIIVGYHRTAFTYPISDVRITFDSNISSGRYNYDLFNDEMPTYVVDEKGKQVLEVKFNEVMPLHIAKLLNDIPACREAVSKFAICRSIK
;
A
#
# COMPACT_ATOMS: atom_id res chain seq x y z
N GLN A 1 8.33 10.62 -3.94
CA GLN A 1 8.93 9.84 -2.84
C GLN A 1 9.72 10.79 -1.96
N MET A 2 9.60 10.63 -0.64
CA MET A 2 10.25 11.50 0.34
C MET A 2 10.80 10.64 1.48
N LEU A 3 11.96 11.01 2.00
CA LEU A 3 12.52 10.44 3.22
C LEU A 3 12.10 11.30 4.41
N ILE A 4 11.73 10.67 5.51
CA ILE A 4 11.42 11.35 6.77
C ILE A 4 12.36 10.84 7.87
N SER A 5 12.63 11.69 8.86
CA SER A 5 13.43 11.32 10.03
C SER A 5 12.63 10.41 10.97
N LYS A 6 13.34 9.68 11.83
CA LYS A 6 12.72 8.86 12.88
C LYS A 6 11.89 9.71 13.85
N ASP A 7 12.28 10.94 14.10
CA ASP A 7 11.53 11.88 14.95
C ASP A 7 10.19 12.24 14.33
N ILE A 8 10.17 12.64 13.06
CA ILE A 8 8.93 12.93 12.31
C ILE A 8 8.02 11.71 12.30
N TYR A 9 8.55 10.52 11.99
CA TYR A 9 7.80 9.28 12.04
C TYR A 9 7.16 9.05 13.42
N SER A 10 7.93 9.21 14.50
CA SER A 10 7.43 9.07 15.88
C SER A 10 6.32 10.06 16.21
N LYS A 11 6.45 11.32 15.78
CA LYS A 11 5.40 12.34 15.95
C LYS A 11 4.12 11.97 15.21
N ILE A 12 4.23 11.46 13.98
CA ILE A 12 3.08 10.99 13.19
C ILE A 12 2.37 9.85 13.91
N LEU A 13 3.10 8.83 14.38
CA LEU A 13 2.51 7.69 15.09
C LEU A 13 1.80 8.07 16.38
N ASN A 14 2.34 9.02 17.11
CA ASN A 14 1.81 9.47 18.40
C ASN A 14 0.73 10.57 18.26
N GLY A 15 0.31 10.90 17.03
CA GLY A 15 -0.68 11.95 16.77
C GLY A 15 -0.18 13.37 17.04
N LYS A 16 1.13 13.56 17.15
CA LYS A 16 1.79 14.85 17.46
C LYS A 16 2.16 15.63 16.19
N ILE A 17 1.31 15.55 15.17
CA ILE A 17 1.58 16.20 13.87
C ILE A 17 1.69 17.73 13.97
N ASN A 18 1.08 18.33 14.99
CA ASN A 18 1.17 19.77 15.23
C ASN A 18 2.54 20.22 15.79
N GLU A 19 3.38 19.27 16.22
CA GLU A 19 4.75 19.53 16.70
C GLU A 19 5.78 19.42 15.57
N ILE A 20 5.34 19.31 14.30
CA ILE A 20 6.22 19.26 13.12
C ILE A 20 6.22 20.64 12.47
N ASP A 21 7.21 21.46 12.79
CA ASP A 21 7.23 22.87 12.41
C ASP A 21 7.88 23.13 11.02
N ASP A 22 8.88 22.31 10.63
CA ASP A 22 9.66 22.52 9.42
C ASP A 22 9.23 21.61 8.25
N ALA A 23 7.92 21.41 8.09
CA ALA A 23 7.41 20.59 7.00
C ALA A 23 7.36 21.38 5.70
N GLU A 24 8.00 20.83 4.65
CA GLU A 24 8.01 21.40 3.30
C GLU A 24 7.56 20.36 2.25
N GLY A 25 7.13 20.87 1.08
CA GLY A 25 6.80 20.04 -0.07
C GLY A 25 5.79 18.92 0.25
N LEU A 26 6.12 17.68 -0.10
CA LEU A 26 5.25 16.53 0.09
C LEU A 26 4.94 16.23 1.55
N LEU A 27 5.85 16.55 2.50
CA LEU A 27 5.59 16.36 3.92
C LEU A 27 4.52 17.33 4.40
N LEU A 28 4.59 18.58 3.98
CA LEU A 28 3.58 19.58 4.32
C LEU A 28 2.20 19.20 3.78
N GLU A 29 2.13 18.74 2.52
CA GLU A 29 0.89 18.24 1.93
C GLU A 29 0.32 17.08 2.76
N PHE A 30 1.16 16.10 3.12
CA PHE A 30 0.75 14.95 3.91
C PHE A 30 0.24 15.35 5.31
N ILE A 31 0.92 16.27 6.00
CA ILE A 31 0.52 16.76 7.32
C ILE A 31 -0.81 17.51 7.23
N ASN A 32 -0.99 18.35 6.21
CA ASN A 32 -2.25 19.05 6.00
C ASN A 32 -3.41 18.07 5.73
N GLU A 33 -3.19 17.07 4.87
CA GLU A 33 -4.19 16.01 4.64
C GLU A 33 -4.56 15.26 5.94
N MET A 34 -3.56 14.91 6.76
CA MET A 34 -3.79 14.28 8.06
C MET A 34 -4.62 15.17 8.98
N ARG A 35 -4.30 16.46 9.02
CA ARG A 35 -4.98 17.43 9.88
C ARG A 35 -6.42 17.69 9.44
N ASP A 36 -6.60 17.99 8.15
CA ASP A 36 -7.90 18.37 7.59
C ASP A 36 -8.89 17.21 7.60
N LYS A 37 -8.43 16.00 7.29
CA LYS A 37 -9.26 14.80 7.28
C LYS A 37 -9.23 14.02 8.59
N ARG A 38 -8.50 14.50 9.60
CA ARG A 38 -8.32 13.82 10.91
C ARG A 38 -7.83 12.38 10.75
N LEU A 39 -6.87 12.18 9.83
CA LEU A 39 -6.30 10.86 9.58
C LEU A 39 -5.38 10.45 10.74
N ILE A 40 -5.46 9.19 11.10
CA ILE A 40 -4.60 8.56 12.11
C ILE A 40 -4.02 7.26 11.56
N PRO A 41 -2.84 6.83 12.02
CA PRO A 41 -2.35 5.49 11.75
C PRO A 41 -3.39 4.45 12.19
N SER A 42 -3.69 3.49 11.35
CA SER A 42 -4.78 2.55 11.58
C SER A 42 -4.32 1.10 11.63
N ILE A 43 -3.50 0.68 10.69
CA ILE A 43 -3.08 -0.71 10.56
C ILE A 43 -1.85 -0.82 9.66
N ILE A 44 -0.98 -1.77 9.96
CA ILE A 44 0.08 -2.16 9.04
C ILE A 44 -0.45 -3.24 8.11
N VAL A 45 -0.27 -3.04 6.82
CA VAL A 45 -0.62 -3.99 5.77
C VAL A 45 0.67 -4.53 5.18
N GLY A 46 0.92 -5.82 5.38
CA GLY A 46 2.03 -6.54 4.79
C GLY A 46 1.57 -7.38 3.58
N TYR A 47 2.43 -7.56 2.60
CA TYR A 47 2.21 -8.49 1.49
C TYR A 47 3.52 -8.73 0.73
N HIS A 48 3.59 -9.86 0.03
CA HIS A 48 4.68 -10.12 -0.91
C HIS A 48 4.28 -9.62 -2.29
N ARG A 49 5.18 -8.88 -2.96
CA ARG A 49 4.93 -8.31 -4.29
C ARG A 49 5.97 -8.75 -5.30
N THR A 50 5.50 -9.31 -6.42
CA THR A 50 6.28 -9.43 -7.64
C THR A 50 5.80 -8.39 -8.64
N ALA A 51 6.72 -7.57 -9.17
CA ALA A 51 6.38 -6.48 -10.07
C ALA A 51 7.12 -6.64 -11.41
N PHE A 52 6.38 -6.44 -12.50
CA PHE A 52 6.88 -6.37 -13.86
C PHE A 52 6.58 -5.00 -14.43
N THR A 53 7.56 -4.40 -15.12
CA THR A 53 7.39 -3.11 -15.78
C THR A 53 7.69 -3.25 -17.26
N TYR A 54 6.94 -2.55 -18.09
CA TYR A 54 7.16 -2.46 -19.53
C TYR A 54 7.14 -0.98 -19.94
N PRO A 55 8.21 -0.48 -20.59
CA PRO A 55 8.39 0.97 -20.78
C PRO A 55 7.37 1.63 -21.71
N ILE A 56 6.80 0.87 -22.67
CA ILE A 56 5.76 1.42 -23.54
C ILE A 56 4.46 1.55 -22.75
N SER A 57 3.89 2.75 -22.71
CA SER A 57 2.69 3.11 -21.93
C SER A 57 2.85 2.90 -20.42
N ASP A 58 4.08 2.88 -19.90
CA ASP A 58 4.40 2.68 -18.47
C ASP A 58 3.60 1.53 -17.84
N VAL A 59 3.47 0.41 -18.56
CA VAL A 59 2.71 -0.72 -18.04
C VAL A 59 3.40 -1.28 -16.82
N ARG A 60 2.66 -1.40 -15.72
CA ARG A 60 3.09 -2.04 -14.50
C ARG A 60 2.10 -3.12 -14.10
N ILE A 61 2.58 -4.34 -14.01
CA ILE A 61 1.82 -5.51 -13.56
C ILE A 61 2.40 -5.97 -12.24
N THR A 62 1.57 -6.11 -11.22
CA THR A 62 2.00 -6.59 -9.91
C THR A 62 1.13 -7.75 -9.45
N PHE A 63 1.79 -8.74 -8.84
CA PHE A 63 1.15 -9.86 -8.16
C PHE A 63 1.42 -9.70 -6.67
N ASP A 64 0.37 -9.52 -5.90
CA ASP A 64 0.44 -9.40 -4.44
C ASP A 64 -0.13 -10.66 -3.81
N SER A 65 0.63 -11.26 -2.91
CA SER A 65 0.26 -12.49 -2.19
C SER A 65 0.61 -12.39 -0.71
N ASN A 66 0.11 -13.31 0.09
CA ASN A 66 0.32 -13.36 1.53
C ASN A 66 0.00 -12.02 2.20
N ILE A 67 -1.18 -11.48 1.85
CA ILE A 67 -1.65 -10.24 2.46
C ILE A 67 -1.81 -10.49 3.96
N SER A 68 -1.20 -9.65 4.77
CA SER A 68 -1.19 -9.81 6.22
C SER A 68 -1.48 -8.51 6.94
N SER A 69 -2.07 -8.65 8.11
CA SER A 69 -2.47 -7.54 8.98
C SER A 69 -1.59 -7.49 10.21
N GLY A 70 -0.96 -6.34 10.47
CA GLY A 70 -0.27 -6.03 11.72
C GLY A 70 -1.23 -5.41 12.72
N ARG A 71 -2.27 -6.15 13.10
CA ARG A 71 -3.37 -5.68 13.95
C ARG A 71 -2.86 -5.11 15.28
N TYR A 72 -3.30 -3.89 15.62
CA TYR A 72 -2.96 -3.17 16.87
C TYR A 72 -1.48 -2.87 17.09
N ASN A 73 -0.62 -3.12 16.13
CA ASN A 73 0.78 -2.76 16.18
C ASN A 73 1.08 -1.78 15.04
N TYR A 74 1.77 -0.70 15.37
CA TYR A 74 2.14 0.36 14.44
C TYR A 74 3.65 0.49 14.28
N ASP A 75 4.43 -0.42 14.89
CA ASP A 75 5.89 -0.39 14.78
C ASP A 75 6.35 -0.97 13.43
N LEU A 76 6.33 -0.12 12.42
CA LEU A 76 6.70 -0.47 11.05
C LEU A 76 8.16 -0.95 10.90
N PHE A 77 9.01 -0.65 11.87
CA PHE A 77 10.43 -0.99 11.86
C PHE A 77 10.78 -2.21 12.72
N ASN A 78 9.80 -2.88 13.26
CA ASN A 78 9.98 -4.11 14.01
C ASN A 78 9.83 -5.32 13.07
N ASP A 79 10.94 -5.94 12.70
CA ASP A 79 10.97 -7.10 11.81
C ASP A 79 10.31 -8.34 12.43
N GLU A 80 10.20 -8.41 13.76
CA GLU A 80 9.55 -9.49 14.50
C GLU A 80 8.07 -9.21 14.81
N MET A 81 7.51 -8.16 14.20
CA MET A 81 6.12 -7.81 14.43
C MET A 81 5.18 -8.93 14.01
N PRO A 82 4.31 -9.40 14.91
CA PRO A 82 3.35 -10.44 14.56
C PRO A 82 2.36 -9.93 13.52
N THR A 83 2.24 -10.65 12.42
CA THR A 83 1.25 -10.39 11.37
C THR A 83 0.35 -11.61 11.18
N TYR A 84 -0.90 -11.34 10.85
CA TYR A 84 -1.89 -12.40 10.57
C TYR A 84 -2.19 -12.40 9.08
N VAL A 85 -1.95 -13.51 8.40
CA VAL A 85 -2.32 -13.70 7.00
C VAL A 85 -3.84 -13.66 6.87
N VAL A 86 -4.33 -12.84 5.96
CA VAL A 86 -5.75 -12.51 5.81
C VAL A 86 -6.35 -12.94 4.50
N ASP A 87 -5.50 -13.23 3.50
CA ASP A 87 -5.94 -13.78 2.22
C ASP A 87 -6.12 -15.29 2.27
N GLU A 88 -6.95 -15.79 1.38
CA GLU A 88 -7.11 -17.22 1.22
C GLU A 88 -5.83 -17.82 0.61
N LYS A 89 -5.40 -18.98 1.14
CA LYS A 89 -4.21 -19.67 0.67
C LYS A 89 -4.26 -19.90 -0.85
N GLY A 90 -3.22 -19.43 -1.53
CA GLY A 90 -3.07 -19.57 -2.98
C GLY A 90 -3.75 -18.50 -3.81
N LYS A 91 -4.50 -17.56 -3.21
CA LYS A 91 -4.99 -16.38 -3.90
C LYS A 91 -3.91 -15.33 -4.06
N GLN A 92 -3.98 -14.60 -5.16
CA GLN A 92 -3.11 -13.46 -5.44
C GLN A 92 -3.95 -12.31 -5.99
N VAL A 93 -3.56 -11.10 -5.68
CA VAL A 93 -4.15 -9.90 -6.29
C VAL A 93 -3.27 -9.49 -7.46
N LEU A 94 -3.82 -9.56 -8.67
CA LEU A 94 -3.23 -9.02 -9.88
C LEU A 94 -3.68 -7.56 -10.05
N GLU A 95 -2.74 -6.64 -10.05
CA GLU A 95 -3.01 -5.23 -10.34
C GLU A 95 -2.27 -4.83 -11.61
N VAL A 96 -2.98 -4.19 -12.54
CA VAL A 96 -2.43 -3.72 -13.81
C VAL A 96 -2.65 -2.21 -13.92
N LYS A 97 -1.56 -1.47 -14.09
CA LYS A 97 -1.57 -0.02 -14.34
C LYS A 97 -0.89 0.26 -15.66
N PHE A 98 -1.41 1.22 -16.42
CA PHE A 98 -0.83 1.68 -17.67
C PHE A 98 -1.31 3.11 -17.96
N ASN A 99 -0.50 3.83 -18.73
CA ASN A 99 -0.86 5.12 -19.29
C ASN A 99 -1.35 4.91 -20.72
N GLU A 100 -2.30 5.77 -21.15
CA GLU A 100 -2.83 5.81 -22.51
C GLU A 100 -3.43 4.49 -23.00
N VAL A 101 -2.63 3.64 -23.65
CA VAL A 101 -3.12 2.43 -24.31
C VAL A 101 -2.34 1.20 -23.88
N MET A 102 -3.04 0.13 -23.52
CA MET A 102 -2.45 -1.17 -23.22
C MET A 102 -1.88 -1.81 -24.50
N PRO A 103 -0.57 -2.18 -24.52
CA PRO A 103 0.01 -2.91 -25.66
C PRO A 103 -0.71 -4.23 -25.91
N LEU A 104 -1.05 -4.50 -27.18
CA LEU A 104 -1.90 -5.64 -27.57
C LEU A 104 -1.35 -7.00 -27.12
N HIS A 105 -0.04 -7.20 -27.18
CA HIS A 105 0.57 -8.45 -26.74
C HIS A 105 0.43 -8.67 -25.23
N ILE A 106 0.50 -7.60 -24.41
CA ILE A 106 0.27 -7.68 -22.97
C ILE A 106 -1.21 -7.93 -22.69
N ALA A 107 -2.10 -7.23 -23.39
CA ALA A 107 -3.56 -7.45 -23.25
C ALA A 107 -3.93 -8.91 -23.54
N LYS A 108 -3.34 -9.52 -24.57
CA LYS A 108 -3.55 -10.95 -24.89
C LYS A 108 -3.10 -11.86 -23.75
N LEU A 109 -1.89 -11.65 -23.21
CA LEU A 109 -1.40 -12.43 -22.07
C LEU A 109 -2.30 -12.31 -20.84
N LEU A 110 -2.82 -11.11 -20.56
CA LEU A 110 -3.72 -10.89 -19.42
C LEU A 110 -5.08 -11.56 -19.61
N ASN A 111 -5.58 -11.65 -20.83
CA ASN A 111 -6.85 -12.31 -21.14
C ASN A 111 -6.82 -13.83 -20.90
N ASP A 112 -5.63 -14.44 -20.96
CA ASP A 112 -5.44 -15.87 -20.72
C ASP A 112 -5.38 -16.21 -19.21
N ILE A 113 -5.32 -15.20 -18.35
CA ILE A 113 -5.29 -15.40 -16.90
C ILE A 113 -6.73 -15.62 -16.37
N PRO A 114 -7.01 -16.74 -15.69
CA PRO A 114 -8.33 -16.99 -15.09
C PRO A 114 -8.52 -16.11 -13.84
N ALA A 115 -8.88 -14.86 -14.04
CA ALA A 115 -9.07 -13.89 -12.97
C ALA A 115 -10.44 -13.22 -13.04
N CYS A 116 -11.06 -12.97 -11.90
CA CYS A 116 -12.24 -12.12 -11.79
C CYS A 116 -11.79 -10.66 -11.57
N ARG A 117 -12.38 -9.74 -12.34
CA ARG A 117 -12.12 -8.31 -12.15
C ARG A 117 -13.01 -7.78 -11.04
N GLU A 118 -12.38 -7.30 -9.97
CA GLU A 118 -13.07 -6.76 -8.81
C GLU A 118 -12.29 -5.59 -8.18
N ALA A 119 -12.97 -4.80 -7.36
CA ALA A 119 -12.31 -3.76 -6.58
C ALA A 119 -11.70 -4.38 -5.32
N VAL A 120 -10.38 -4.36 -5.22
CA VAL A 120 -9.63 -4.92 -4.08
C VAL A 120 -8.98 -3.81 -3.27
N SER A 121 -9.32 -3.72 -1.99
CA SER A 121 -8.64 -2.86 -1.03
C SER A 121 -7.96 -3.71 0.04
N LYS A 122 -6.64 -3.82 -0.03
CA LYS A 122 -5.84 -4.53 0.98
C LYS A 122 -6.06 -3.97 2.39
N PHE A 123 -6.19 -2.65 2.50
CA PHE A 123 -6.51 -2.00 3.77
C PHE A 123 -7.87 -2.47 4.33
N ALA A 124 -8.91 -2.49 3.49
CA ALA A 124 -10.24 -2.95 3.92
C ALA A 124 -10.22 -4.41 4.35
N ILE A 125 -9.53 -5.28 3.58
CA ILE A 125 -9.36 -6.70 3.90
C ILE A 125 -8.66 -6.85 5.25
N CYS A 126 -7.52 -6.19 5.46
CA CYS A 126 -6.76 -6.28 6.70
C CYS A 126 -7.53 -5.72 7.91
N ARG A 127 -8.40 -4.74 7.71
CA ARG A 127 -9.21 -4.14 8.78
C ARG A 127 -10.47 -4.93 9.12
N SER A 128 -10.98 -5.74 8.21
CA SER A 128 -12.23 -6.50 8.41
C SER A 128 -12.08 -7.68 9.38
N ILE A 129 -10.85 -8.07 9.73
CA ILE A 129 -10.60 -9.13 10.70
C ILE A 129 -10.93 -8.62 12.10
N LYS A 130 -11.87 -9.29 12.72
CA LYS A 130 -12.30 -9.03 14.09
C LYS A 130 -11.41 -9.71 15.12
#